data_f58b57b0004c420a2f472be551230fad
#
_entry.id   f58b57b0004c420a2f472be551230fad
#
_cell.length_a   1.000
_cell.length_b   1.000
_cell.length_c   1.000
_cell.angle_alpha   90.00
_cell.angle_beta   90.00
_cell.angle_gamma   90.00
#
_symmetry.space_group_name_H-M   'P 1'
#
loop_
_entity.id
_entity.type
_entity.pdbx_description
1 polymer ?
#
loop_
_entity_poly.entity_id
_entity_poly.type
_entity_poly.pdbx_seq_one_letter_code
_entity_poly.pdbx_strand_id
1 'polypeptide(L)'
;MGARKKLALEQFNRDNILTAARELFETKGVQDTTMDDIALQADYSKSTIYVYFRSKEDIYNSIVVDYLDILIGEMTVYIEGDTSFEDSYYKLCERLVSFCERYPKYYASLMFEEKATNSRKQGTVILPEILQELYGLMEALVQKGKNTNVLQETLDTKPTVLYLWSSLSGIIQISAQKKKEITKQTGMTMEEYRSFAFRTLYELSLIHISEPTRR
;
A
#
# COMPACT_ATOMS: atom_id res chain seq x y z
N MET A 1 36.18 -6.84 9.25
CA MET A 1 35.55 -5.81 10.10
C MET A 1 35.15 -4.52 9.34
N GLY A 2 35.95 -4.03 8.39
CA GLY A 2 35.71 -2.76 7.68
C GLY A 2 34.44 -2.72 6.82
N ALA A 3 34.16 -3.76 6.01
CA ALA A 3 33.01 -3.79 5.09
C ALA A 3 31.65 -3.72 5.81
N ARG A 4 31.48 -4.45 6.90
CA ARG A 4 30.25 -4.46 7.70
C ARG A 4 29.96 -3.10 8.37
N LYS A 5 31.03 -2.42 8.82
CA LYS A 5 30.92 -1.07 9.41
C LYS A 5 30.60 -0.02 8.33
N LYS A 6 31.13 -0.17 7.12
CA LYS A 6 30.83 0.70 5.98
C LYS A 6 29.37 0.58 5.57
N LEU A 7 28.87 -0.64 5.40
CA LEU A 7 27.44 -0.89 5.06
C LEU A 7 26.49 -0.31 6.12
N ALA A 8 26.80 -0.48 7.39
CA ALA A 8 25.99 0.08 8.47
C ALA A 8 25.96 1.63 8.45
N LEU A 9 27.06 2.27 8.12
CA LEU A 9 27.13 3.72 7.99
C LEU A 9 26.37 4.21 6.74
N GLU A 10 26.49 3.49 5.63
CA GLU A 10 25.73 3.80 4.40
C GLU A 10 24.22 3.70 4.65
N GLN A 11 23.77 2.64 5.34
CA GLN A 11 22.36 2.50 5.70
C GLN A 11 21.91 3.62 6.65
N PHE A 12 22.66 3.91 7.68
CA PHE A 12 22.35 4.99 8.63
C PHE A 12 22.19 6.34 7.93
N ASN A 13 23.09 6.68 7.01
CA ASN A 13 23.02 7.93 6.26
C ASN A 13 21.78 7.95 5.34
N ARG A 14 21.49 6.82 4.68
CA ARG A 14 20.30 6.68 3.83
C ARG A 14 19.02 6.88 4.64
N ASP A 15 18.90 6.27 5.81
CA ASP A 15 17.75 6.37 6.68
C ASP A 15 17.54 7.79 7.22
N ASN A 16 18.61 8.50 7.56
CA ASN A 16 18.55 9.90 7.95
C ASN A 16 18.00 10.79 6.82
N ILE A 17 18.46 10.58 5.60
CA ILE A 17 17.94 11.34 4.43
C ILE A 17 16.48 11.05 4.20
N LEU A 18 16.05 9.79 4.28
CA LEU A 18 14.64 9.41 4.12
C LEU A 18 13.76 10.00 5.23
N THR A 19 14.24 10.04 6.48
CA THR A 19 13.52 10.64 7.61
C THR A 19 13.32 12.14 7.40
N ALA A 20 14.38 12.87 7.06
CA ALA A 20 14.30 14.30 6.76
C ALA A 20 13.34 14.60 5.59
N ALA A 21 13.39 13.77 4.54
CA ALA A 21 12.52 13.92 3.39
C ALA A 21 11.06 13.64 3.74
N ARG A 22 10.75 12.63 4.57
CA ARG A 22 9.38 12.34 5.04
C ARG A 22 8.78 13.54 5.75
N GLU A 23 9.50 14.14 6.70
CA GLU A 23 9.04 15.33 7.45
C GLU A 23 8.74 16.51 6.51
N LEU A 24 9.61 16.76 5.54
CA LEU A 24 9.42 17.82 4.56
C LEU A 24 8.23 17.53 3.62
N PHE A 25 8.07 16.30 3.17
CA PHE A 25 6.96 15.91 2.30
C PHE A 25 5.61 15.99 3.01
N GLU A 26 5.57 15.70 4.30
CA GLU A 26 4.36 15.82 5.13
C GLU A 26 4.00 17.28 5.42
N THR A 27 4.98 18.13 5.69
CA THR A 27 4.75 19.53 6.10
C THR A 27 4.65 20.50 4.93
N LYS A 28 5.51 20.36 3.92
CA LYS A 28 5.64 21.27 2.77
C LYS A 28 5.03 20.71 1.49
N GLY A 29 4.86 19.39 1.42
CA GLY A 29 4.44 18.68 0.22
C GLY A 29 5.60 18.29 -0.69
N VAL A 30 5.42 17.21 -1.47
CA VAL A 30 6.46 16.68 -2.36
C VAL A 30 6.84 17.67 -3.46
N GLN A 31 5.87 18.42 -3.99
CA GLN A 31 6.11 19.34 -5.10
C GLN A 31 7.01 20.50 -4.68
N ASP A 32 6.74 21.09 -3.52
CA ASP A 32 7.40 22.29 -3.02
C ASP A 32 8.72 22.01 -2.26
N THR A 33 9.03 20.73 -2.03
CA THR A 33 10.31 20.31 -1.43
C THR A 33 11.39 20.21 -2.49
N THR A 34 12.59 20.70 -2.19
CA THR A 34 13.78 20.61 -3.05
C THR A 34 14.84 19.69 -2.46
N MET A 35 15.81 19.27 -3.28
CA MET A 35 16.98 18.51 -2.80
C MET A 35 17.83 19.33 -1.82
N ASP A 36 17.82 20.66 -1.93
CA ASP A 36 18.51 21.56 -1.00
C ASP A 36 17.81 21.61 0.36
N ASP A 37 16.47 21.62 0.38
CA ASP A 37 15.71 21.53 1.64
C ASP A 37 16.01 20.22 2.36
N ILE A 38 16.03 19.10 1.62
CA ILE A 38 16.33 17.78 2.19
C ILE A 38 17.75 17.73 2.73
N ALA A 39 18.72 18.27 2.01
CA ALA A 39 20.11 18.32 2.45
C ALA A 39 20.26 19.13 3.76
N LEU A 40 19.61 20.29 3.82
CA LEU A 40 19.59 21.14 5.01
C LEU A 40 18.93 20.43 6.21
N GLN A 41 17.77 19.80 6.00
CA GLN A 41 17.03 19.11 7.05
C GLN A 41 17.77 17.87 7.57
N ALA A 42 18.48 17.15 6.69
CA ALA A 42 19.26 15.97 7.04
C ALA A 42 20.64 16.30 7.64
N ASP A 43 21.03 17.57 7.67
CA ASP A 43 22.38 18.04 8.06
C ASP A 43 23.49 17.43 7.19
N TYR A 44 23.24 17.36 5.88
CA TYR A 44 24.19 16.91 4.87
C TYR A 44 24.44 17.96 3.80
N SER A 45 25.58 17.84 3.12
CA SER A 45 25.79 18.59 1.88
C SER A 45 24.91 18.03 0.75
N LYS A 46 24.50 18.87 -0.20
CA LYS A 46 23.77 18.44 -1.39
C LYS A 46 24.51 17.34 -2.15
N SER A 47 25.83 17.41 -2.25
CA SER A 47 26.66 16.38 -2.87
C SER A 47 26.57 15.04 -2.13
N THR A 48 26.45 15.07 -0.81
CA THR A 48 26.24 13.86 -0.01
C THR A 48 24.89 13.21 -0.32
N ILE A 49 23.81 13.99 -0.44
CA ILE A 49 22.50 13.45 -0.82
C ILE A 49 22.59 12.73 -2.17
N TYR A 50 23.26 13.32 -3.16
CA TYR A 50 23.40 12.72 -4.50
C TYR A 50 24.26 11.44 -4.54
N VAL A 51 25.02 11.12 -3.49
CA VAL A 51 25.66 9.82 -3.35
C VAL A 51 24.65 8.70 -3.14
N TYR A 52 23.55 9.00 -2.41
CA TYR A 52 22.53 8.02 -2.02
C TYR A 52 21.31 8.01 -2.93
N PHE A 53 20.90 9.18 -3.44
CA PHE A 53 19.67 9.37 -4.22
C PHE A 53 19.91 10.27 -5.41
N ARG A 54 19.41 9.88 -6.56
CA ARG A 54 19.60 10.60 -7.82
C ARG A 54 18.68 11.81 -7.97
N SER A 55 17.50 11.76 -7.36
CA SER A 55 16.49 12.79 -7.46
C SER A 55 15.54 12.74 -6.26
N LYS A 56 14.71 13.75 -6.13
CA LYS A 56 13.60 13.80 -5.17
C LYS A 56 12.61 12.65 -5.38
N GLU A 57 12.35 12.31 -6.62
CA GLU A 57 11.48 11.19 -7.00
C GLU A 57 12.07 9.84 -6.52
N ASP A 58 13.38 9.68 -6.59
CA ASP A 58 14.08 8.48 -6.10
C ASP A 58 13.95 8.35 -4.57
N ILE A 59 14.08 9.45 -3.84
CA ILE A 59 13.81 9.51 -2.40
C ILE A 59 12.34 9.16 -2.10
N TYR A 60 11.40 9.77 -2.83
CA TYR A 60 9.98 9.54 -2.64
C TYR A 60 9.59 8.09 -2.92
N ASN A 61 10.12 7.50 -4.00
CA ASN A 61 9.93 6.09 -4.32
C ASN A 61 10.43 5.19 -3.19
N SER A 62 11.62 5.47 -2.64
CA SER A 62 12.16 4.70 -1.52
C SER A 62 11.27 4.77 -0.28
N ILE A 63 10.71 5.94 0.02
CA ILE A 63 9.76 6.12 1.14
C ILE A 63 8.50 5.29 0.94
N VAL A 64 7.98 5.23 -0.29
CA VAL A 64 6.76 4.44 -0.62
C VAL A 64 7.03 2.95 -0.48
N VAL A 65 8.18 2.52 -0.96
CA VAL A 65 8.64 1.12 -0.83
C VAL A 65 8.72 0.72 0.63
N ASP A 66 9.43 1.47 1.46
CA ASP A 66 9.53 1.21 2.91
C ASP A 66 8.13 1.10 3.55
N TYR A 67 7.19 1.94 3.12
CA TYR A 67 5.82 1.88 3.64
C TYR A 67 5.10 0.60 3.23
N LEU A 68 5.23 0.19 1.97
CA LEU A 68 4.62 -1.05 1.47
C LEU A 68 5.23 -2.29 2.10
N ASP A 69 6.55 -2.32 2.31
CA ASP A 69 7.23 -3.40 3.01
C ASP A 69 6.69 -3.57 4.44
N ILE A 70 6.52 -2.45 5.16
CA ILE A 70 5.92 -2.47 6.50
C ILE A 70 4.48 -2.98 6.44
N LEU A 71 3.67 -2.47 5.50
CA LEU A 71 2.28 -2.90 5.31
C LEU A 71 2.21 -4.41 5.04
N ILE A 72 3.01 -4.90 4.11
CA ILE A 72 3.04 -6.32 3.74
C ILE A 72 3.48 -7.15 4.95
N GLY A 73 4.55 -6.75 5.64
CA GLY A 73 5.03 -7.44 6.84
C GLY A 73 3.97 -7.53 7.95
N GLU A 74 3.30 -6.42 8.27
CA GLU A 74 2.21 -6.40 9.26
C GLU A 74 1.05 -7.30 8.82
N MET A 75 0.63 -7.22 7.56
CA MET A 75 -0.47 -8.03 7.06
C MET A 75 -0.14 -9.51 6.99
N THR A 76 1.12 -9.87 6.69
CA THR A 76 1.58 -11.25 6.74
C THR A 76 1.39 -11.82 8.15
N VAL A 77 1.81 -11.11 9.19
CA VAL A 77 1.60 -11.52 10.59
C VAL A 77 0.11 -11.68 10.92
N TYR A 78 -0.75 -10.79 10.43
CA TYR A 78 -2.19 -10.89 10.64
C TYR A 78 -2.81 -12.08 9.92
N ILE A 79 -2.39 -12.34 8.69
CA ILE A 79 -2.97 -13.42 7.87
C ILE A 79 -2.47 -14.78 8.32
N GLU A 80 -1.19 -14.92 8.65
CA GLU A 80 -0.60 -16.18 9.10
C GLU A 80 -0.85 -16.47 10.59
N GLY A 81 -1.18 -15.44 11.37
CA GLY A 81 -1.47 -15.55 12.80
C GLY A 81 -2.86 -16.12 13.10
N ASP A 82 -3.13 -16.29 14.40
CA ASP A 82 -4.40 -16.82 14.93
C ASP A 82 -5.52 -15.75 14.98
N THR A 83 -5.61 -14.93 13.93
CA THR A 83 -6.68 -13.94 13.77
C THR A 83 -7.79 -14.54 12.89
N SER A 84 -9.02 -14.03 13.02
CA SER A 84 -10.11 -14.44 12.13
C SER A 84 -9.87 -13.95 10.70
N PHE A 85 -10.55 -14.58 9.71
CA PHE A 85 -10.57 -14.07 8.35
C PHE A 85 -11.16 -12.64 8.31
N GLU A 86 -12.22 -12.40 9.08
CA GLU A 86 -12.88 -11.11 9.18
C GLU A 86 -11.93 -10.01 9.68
N ASP A 87 -11.22 -10.26 10.78
CA ASP A 87 -10.24 -9.30 11.32
C ASP A 87 -9.12 -9.01 10.31
N SER A 88 -8.63 -10.06 9.64
CA SER A 88 -7.59 -9.91 8.60
C SER A 88 -8.09 -9.09 7.41
N TYR A 89 -9.34 -9.29 6.99
CA TYR A 89 -9.99 -8.53 5.92
C TYR A 89 -10.13 -7.05 6.28
N TYR A 90 -10.69 -6.72 7.45
CA TYR A 90 -10.88 -5.33 7.85
C TYR A 90 -9.54 -4.64 8.10
N LYS A 91 -8.54 -5.36 8.62
CA LYS A 91 -7.20 -4.81 8.78
C LYS A 91 -6.56 -4.46 7.43
N LEU A 92 -6.72 -5.32 6.42
CA LEU A 92 -6.28 -5.02 5.05
C LEU A 92 -6.98 -3.76 4.51
N CYS A 93 -8.31 -3.64 4.68
CA CYS A 93 -9.06 -2.46 4.27
C CYS A 93 -8.50 -1.18 4.91
N GLU A 94 -8.27 -1.19 6.21
CA GLU A 94 -7.69 -0.07 6.96
C GLU A 94 -6.31 0.33 6.41
N ARG A 95 -5.43 -0.64 6.17
CA ARG A 95 -4.08 -0.39 5.66
C ARG A 95 -4.07 0.15 4.24
N LEU A 96 -4.93 -0.36 3.37
CA LEU A 96 -5.07 0.14 2.00
C LEU A 96 -5.65 1.57 1.96
N VAL A 97 -6.59 1.90 2.85
CA VAL A 97 -7.10 3.28 3.00
C VAL A 97 -5.97 4.20 3.43
N SER A 98 -5.21 3.84 4.47
CA SER A 98 -4.08 4.62 4.96
C SER A 98 -3.01 4.84 3.88
N PHE A 99 -2.76 3.82 3.07
CA PHE A 99 -1.86 3.92 1.93
C PHE A 99 -2.37 4.89 0.86
N CYS A 100 -3.65 4.80 0.50
CA CYS A 100 -4.26 5.72 -0.47
C CYS A 100 -4.24 7.18 0.02
N GLU A 101 -4.51 7.41 1.30
CA GLU A 101 -4.52 8.75 1.89
C GLU A 101 -3.11 9.35 1.96
N ARG A 102 -2.12 8.55 2.28
CA ARG A 102 -0.73 9.00 2.42
C ARG A 102 0.00 9.13 1.07
N TYR A 103 -0.29 8.23 0.14
CA TYR A 103 0.40 8.14 -1.15
C TYR A 103 -0.58 8.01 -2.34
N PRO A 104 -1.48 8.98 -2.56
CA PRO A 104 -2.58 8.84 -3.52
C PRO A 104 -2.13 8.61 -4.97
N LYS A 105 -0.99 9.20 -5.37
CA LYS A 105 -0.43 8.99 -6.72
C LYS A 105 0.05 7.55 -6.92
N TYR A 106 0.72 6.98 -5.92
CA TYR A 106 1.16 5.58 -5.99
C TYR A 106 0.01 4.62 -5.90
N TYR A 107 -0.97 4.88 -5.04
CA TYR A 107 -2.16 4.07 -4.99
C TYR A 107 -2.87 4.03 -6.35
N ALA A 108 -3.01 5.16 -7.03
CA ALA A 108 -3.56 5.22 -8.39
C ALA A 108 -2.69 4.43 -9.40
N SER A 109 -1.36 4.51 -9.29
CA SER A 109 -0.46 3.77 -10.18
C SER A 109 -0.54 2.25 -9.99
N LEU A 110 -0.82 1.77 -8.79
CA LEU A 110 -1.07 0.35 -8.52
C LEU A 110 -2.32 -0.19 -9.24
N MET A 111 -3.27 0.70 -9.52
CA MET A 111 -4.55 0.33 -10.16
C MET A 111 -4.46 0.29 -11.68
N PHE A 112 -3.67 1.16 -12.24
CA PHE A 112 -3.51 1.29 -13.67
C PHE A 112 -2.04 1.03 -13.97
N GLU A 113 -1.71 -0.14 -14.47
CA GLU A 113 -0.42 -0.38 -15.13
C GLU A 113 -0.22 0.62 -16.29
N GLU A 114 -0.01 1.88 -15.97
CA GLU A 114 0.71 2.71 -16.92
C GLU A 114 2.10 2.08 -17.02
N LYS A 115 2.35 1.55 -18.21
CA LYS A 115 3.60 0.92 -18.64
C LYS A 115 4.75 1.56 -17.88
N ALA A 116 5.31 0.81 -16.94
CA ALA A 116 6.58 1.17 -16.34
C ALA A 116 7.50 1.46 -17.53
N THR A 117 7.67 2.73 -17.82
CA THR A 117 8.55 3.17 -18.89
C THR A 117 9.86 2.51 -18.59
N ASN A 118 10.37 1.73 -19.55
CA ASN A 118 11.59 0.93 -19.50
C ASN A 118 12.84 1.77 -19.19
N SER A 119 12.83 2.51 -18.12
CA SER A 119 13.99 3.11 -17.47
C SER A 119 14.59 2.12 -16.49
N ARG A 120 15.12 1.03 -17.02
CA ARG A 120 16.13 0.20 -16.35
C ARG A 120 17.39 1.04 -16.09
N LYS A 121 17.24 2.11 -15.30
CA LYS A 121 18.37 2.78 -14.67
C LYS A 121 18.28 2.46 -13.20
N GLN A 122 19.27 1.69 -12.76
CA GLN A 122 19.48 1.27 -11.35
C GLN A 122 18.85 2.22 -10.34
N GLY A 123 17.87 1.76 -9.58
CA GLY A 123 17.23 2.49 -8.48
C GLY A 123 15.69 2.52 -8.46
N THR A 124 14.98 2.08 -9.52
CA THR A 124 13.51 2.24 -9.64
C THR A 124 12.80 0.89 -9.87
N VAL A 125 13.34 -0.21 -9.36
CA VAL A 125 12.91 -1.57 -9.77
C VAL A 125 11.97 -2.24 -8.76
N ILE A 126 11.47 -1.55 -7.76
CA ILE A 126 10.82 -2.23 -6.64
C ILE A 126 9.30 -2.32 -6.80
N LEU A 127 8.68 -1.50 -7.63
CA LEU A 127 7.22 -1.47 -7.76
C LEU A 127 6.61 -2.78 -8.30
N PRO A 128 7.14 -3.43 -9.35
CA PRO A 128 6.60 -4.72 -9.83
C PRO A 128 6.78 -5.86 -8.84
N GLU A 129 7.90 -5.91 -8.12
CA GLU A 129 8.19 -6.95 -7.12
C GLU A 129 7.26 -6.81 -5.92
N ILE A 130 7.10 -5.60 -5.40
CA ILE A 130 6.17 -5.30 -4.30
C ILE A 130 4.71 -5.56 -4.70
N LEU A 131 4.32 -5.26 -5.93
CA LEU A 131 2.99 -5.62 -6.43
C LEU A 131 2.77 -7.12 -6.40
N GLN A 132 3.76 -7.90 -6.79
CA GLN A 132 3.69 -9.35 -6.74
C GLN A 132 3.55 -9.85 -5.29
N GLU A 133 4.26 -9.24 -4.33
CA GLU A 133 4.14 -9.55 -2.91
C GLU A 133 2.74 -9.18 -2.37
N LEU A 134 2.21 -8.03 -2.76
CA LEU A 134 0.85 -7.62 -2.40
C LEU A 134 -0.21 -8.58 -2.95
N TYR A 135 -0.06 -9.05 -4.20
CA TYR A 135 -0.93 -10.10 -4.75
C TYR A 135 -0.78 -11.42 -3.97
N GLY A 136 0.43 -11.82 -3.62
CA GLY A 136 0.69 -13.00 -2.79
C GLY A 136 0.03 -12.89 -1.41
N LEU A 137 0.07 -11.72 -0.80
CA LEU A 137 -0.63 -11.43 0.46
C LEU A 137 -2.14 -11.62 0.32
N MET A 138 -2.74 -11.15 -0.77
CA MET A 138 -4.17 -11.33 -1.03
C MET A 138 -4.53 -12.79 -1.33
N GLU A 139 -3.65 -13.54 -2.01
CA GLU A 139 -3.82 -14.99 -2.19
C GLU A 139 -3.81 -15.71 -0.82
N ALA A 140 -2.90 -15.34 0.08
CA ALA A 140 -2.84 -15.88 1.43
C ALA A 140 -4.12 -15.56 2.23
N LEU A 141 -4.67 -14.34 2.09
CA LEU A 141 -5.95 -13.98 2.71
C LEU A 141 -7.10 -14.85 2.19
N VAL A 142 -7.21 -15.04 0.88
CA VAL A 142 -8.23 -15.92 0.28
C VAL A 142 -8.06 -17.35 0.78
N GLN A 143 -6.82 -17.85 0.86
CA GLN A 143 -6.54 -19.19 1.39
C GLN A 143 -6.92 -19.31 2.87
N LYS A 144 -6.67 -18.30 3.69
CA LYS A 144 -7.15 -18.24 5.07
C LYS A 144 -8.67 -18.35 5.15
N GLY A 145 -9.40 -17.65 4.30
CA GLY A 145 -10.86 -17.73 4.22
C GLY A 145 -11.35 -19.15 3.88
N LYS A 146 -10.67 -19.86 2.98
CA LYS A 146 -10.96 -21.26 2.65
C LYS A 146 -10.67 -22.19 3.83
N ASN A 147 -9.50 -22.07 4.43
CA ASN A 147 -9.07 -22.91 5.55
C ASN A 147 -9.98 -22.76 6.78
N THR A 148 -10.61 -21.60 6.96
CA THR A 148 -11.55 -21.31 8.05
C THR A 148 -13.02 -21.53 7.65
N ASN A 149 -13.29 -22.08 6.47
CA ASN A 149 -14.62 -22.33 5.90
C ASN A 149 -15.50 -21.07 5.77
N VAL A 150 -14.91 -19.90 5.74
CA VAL A 150 -15.61 -18.62 5.42
C VAL A 150 -15.78 -18.50 3.91
N LEU A 151 -14.82 -18.94 3.13
CA LEU A 151 -14.89 -19.04 1.68
C LEU A 151 -15.01 -20.50 1.23
N GLN A 152 -15.72 -20.74 0.14
CA GLN A 152 -15.78 -22.10 -0.44
C GLN A 152 -14.40 -22.55 -0.93
N GLU A 153 -14.03 -23.79 -0.64
CA GLU A 153 -12.78 -24.38 -1.09
C GLU A 153 -12.66 -24.42 -2.62
N THR A 154 -13.81 -24.56 -3.29
CA THR A 154 -13.91 -24.64 -4.76
C THR A 154 -13.72 -23.31 -5.49
N LEU A 155 -13.65 -22.19 -4.78
CA LEU A 155 -13.39 -20.89 -5.38
C LEU A 155 -12.00 -20.83 -6.01
N ASP A 156 -11.93 -20.37 -7.25
CA ASP A 156 -10.66 -20.08 -7.90
C ASP A 156 -9.95 -18.92 -7.20
N THR A 157 -8.77 -19.17 -6.65
CA THR A 157 -8.02 -18.19 -5.84
C THR A 157 -7.68 -16.93 -6.64
N LYS A 158 -7.12 -17.06 -7.85
CA LYS A 158 -6.69 -15.92 -8.66
C LYS A 158 -7.84 -14.99 -9.09
N PRO A 159 -8.94 -15.48 -9.67
CA PRO A 159 -10.10 -14.64 -9.94
C PRO A 159 -10.67 -13.97 -8.69
N THR A 160 -10.70 -14.68 -7.55
CA THR A 160 -11.20 -14.14 -6.28
C THR A 160 -10.30 -12.99 -5.77
N VAL A 161 -8.98 -13.15 -5.86
CA VAL A 161 -8.02 -12.08 -5.53
C VAL A 161 -8.24 -10.85 -6.42
N LEU A 162 -8.37 -11.05 -7.74
CA LEU A 162 -8.59 -9.94 -8.66
C LEU A 162 -9.93 -9.22 -8.39
N TYR A 163 -10.98 -9.98 -8.07
CA TYR A 163 -12.28 -9.44 -7.68
C TYR A 163 -12.18 -8.61 -6.39
N LEU A 164 -11.54 -9.14 -5.35
CA LEU A 164 -11.31 -8.43 -4.09
C LEU A 164 -10.50 -7.16 -4.31
N TRP A 165 -9.39 -7.26 -5.02
CA TRP A 165 -8.52 -6.13 -5.31
C TRP A 165 -9.26 -5.02 -6.03
N SER A 166 -9.97 -5.34 -7.12
CA SER A 166 -10.71 -4.35 -7.90
C SER A 166 -11.85 -3.72 -7.10
N SER A 167 -12.56 -4.51 -6.27
CA SER A 167 -13.64 -4.01 -5.44
C SER A 167 -13.15 -3.09 -4.33
N LEU A 168 -12.14 -3.51 -3.56
CA LEU A 168 -11.54 -2.69 -2.50
C LEU A 168 -10.95 -1.39 -3.05
N SER A 169 -10.22 -1.51 -4.13
CA SER A 169 -9.59 -0.36 -4.78
C SER A 169 -10.59 0.62 -5.35
N GLY A 170 -11.68 0.13 -5.94
CA GLY A 170 -12.78 0.96 -6.42
C GLY A 170 -13.46 1.73 -5.27
N ILE A 171 -13.76 1.06 -4.16
CA ILE A 171 -14.35 1.69 -2.96
C ILE A 171 -13.42 2.79 -2.44
N ILE A 172 -12.13 2.49 -2.29
CA ILE A 172 -11.14 3.43 -1.73
C ILE A 172 -10.96 4.63 -2.65
N GLN A 173 -10.75 4.42 -3.95
CA GLN A 173 -10.56 5.52 -4.90
C GLN A 173 -11.79 6.42 -5.03
N ILE A 174 -12.98 5.83 -5.19
CA ILE A 174 -14.21 6.60 -5.32
C ILE A 174 -14.46 7.41 -4.06
N SER A 175 -14.26 6.83 -2.89
CA SER A 175 -14.42 7.54 -1.62
C SER A 175 -13.44 8.71 -1.48
N ALA A 176 -12.19 8.55 -1.92
CA ALA A 176 -11.18 9.61 -1.88
C ALA A 176 -11.48 10.76 -2.86
N GLN A 177 -11.93 10.44 -4.08
CA GLN A 177 -12.11 11.42 -5.16
C GLN A 177 -13.49 12.10 -5.15
N LYS A 178 -14.54 11.41 -4.68
CA LYS A 178 -15.94 11.84 -4.77
C LYS A 178 -16.57 12.21 -3.42
N LYS A 179 -15.76 12.62 -2.46
CA LYS A 179 -16.20 12.93 -1.09
C LYS A 179 -17.47 13.79 -1.04
N LYS A 180 -17.48 14.94 -1.73
CA LYS A 180 -18.63 15.87 -1.70
C LYS A 180 -19.90 15.27 -2.28
N GLU A 181 -19.75 14.49 -3.34
CA GLU A 181 -20.87 13.85 -4.03
C GLU A 181 -21.49 12.72 -3.19
N ILE A 182 -20.66 11.88 -2.59
CA ILE A 182 -21.09 10.79 -1.71
C ILE A 182 -21.82 11.37 -0.50
N THR A 183 -21.25 12.36 0.18
CA THR A 183 -21.90 13.00 1.33
C THR A 183 -23.26 13.64 0.92
N LYS A 184 -23.33 14.27 -0.25
CA LYS A 184 -24.58 14.87 -0.75
C LYS A 184 -25.65 13.82 -1.02
N GLN A 185 -25.28 12.67 -1.57
CA GLN A 185 -26.25 11.63 -1.97
C GLN A 185 -26.66 10.73 -0.81
N THR A 186 -25.76 10.43 0.12
CA THR A 186 -25.97 9.44 1.17
C THR A 186 -26.14 10.04 2.57
N GLY A 187 -25.75 11.28 2.78
CA GLY A 187 -25.68 11.91 4.10
C GLY A 187 -24.49 11.40 4.96
N MET A 188 -23.71 10.45 4.47
CA MET A 188 -22.61 9.83 5.20
C MET A 188 -21.34 10.63 5.12
N THR A 189 -20.53 10.58 6.18
CA THR A 189 -19.11 10.95 6.11
C THR A 189 -18.34 9.92 5.27
N MET A 190 -17.08 10.23 4.91
CA MET A 190 -16.27 9.27 4.16
C MET A 190 -15.95 8.01 4.96
N GLU A 191 -15.75 8.15 6.24
CA GLU A 191 -15.48 7.03 7.14
C GLU A 191 -16.70 6.11 7.26
N GLU A 192 -17.89 6.68 7.47
CA GLU A 192 -19.14 5.93 7.48
C GLU A 192 -19.41 5.22 6.15
N TYR A 193 -19.19 5.91 5.03
CA TYR A 193 -19.37 5.30 3.71
C TYR A 193 -18.39 4.14 3.46
N ARG A 194 -17.11 4.33 3.77
CA ARG A 194 -16.09 3.27 3.64
C ARG A 194 -16.42 2.07 4.53
N SER A 195 -16.76 2.31 5.78
CA SER A 195 -17.18 1.27 6.71
C SER A 195 -18.39 0.49 6.20
N PHE A 196 -19.41 1.19 5.70
CA PHE A 196 -20.57 0.58 5.07
C PHE A 196 -20.18 -0.25 3.83
N ALA A 197 -19.40 0.30 2.93
CA ALA A 197 -19.03 -0.36 1.68
C ALA A 197 -18.15 -1.61 1.90
N PHE A 198 -17.20 -1.56 2.81
CA PHE A 198 -16.37 -2.71 3.17
C PHE A 198 -17.18 -3.81 3.84
N ARG A 199 -18.10 -3.45 4.75
CA ARG A 199 -19.01 -4.40 5.38
C ARG A 199 -19.94 -5.02 4.35
N THR A 200 -20.49 -4.23 3.45
CA THR A 200 -21.38 -4.72 2.38
C THR A 200 -20.63 -5.69 1.45
N LEU A 201 -19.38 -5.37 1.06
CA LEU A 201 -18.56 -6.28 0.28
C LEU A 201 -18.28 -7.58 1.03
N TYR A 202 -17.98 -7.52 2.32
CA TYR A 202 -17.76 -8.68 3.16
C TYR A 202 -19.02 -9.56 3.26
N GLU A 203 -20.13 -8.98 3.71
CA GLU A 203 -21.38 -9.71 3.97
C GLU A 203 -22.06 -10.24 2.70
N LEU A 204 -22.21 -9.41 1.68
CA LEU A 204 -22.97 -9.78 0.48
C LEU A 204 -22.16 -10.52 -0.58
N SER A 205 -20.85 -10.36 -0.60
CA SER A 205 -20.03 -10.99 -1.64
C SER A 205 -19.19 -12.15 -1.13
N LEU A 206 -18.51 -11.97 0.01
CA LEU A 206 -17.60 -12.99 0.50
C LEU A 206 -18.30 -14.11 1.26
N ILE A 207 -19.27 -13.80 2.11
CA ILE A 207 -20.02 -14.82 2.87
C ILE A 207 -21.02 -15.55 1.99
N HIS A 208 -21.76 -14.87 1.11
CA HIS A 208 -22.76 -15.51 0.25
C HIS A 208 -22.21 -16.35 -0.90
N ILE A 209 -20.95 -16.13 -1.30
CA ILE A 209 -20.25 -17.07 -2.18
C ILE A 209 -20.12 -18.45 -1.49
N SER A 210 -20.35 -18.54 -0.18
CA SER A 210 -20.26 -19.77 0.60
C SER A 210 -21.54 -20.61 0.65
N GLU A 211 -22.72 -20.09 0.27
CA GLU A 211 -23.94 -20.90 0.25
C GLU A 211 -24.07 -21.69 -1.07
N PRO A 212 -24.16 -23.04 -1.03
CA PRO A 212 -24.51 -23.79 -2.21
C PRO A 212 -25.92 -23.36 -2.64
N THR A 213 -26.05 -22.88 -3.88
CA THR A 213 -27.36 -22.66 -4.50
C THR A 213 -28.20 -23.93 -4.30
N ARG A 214 -29.13 -23.93 -3.35
CA ARG A 214 -30.17 -24.96 -3.26
C ARG A 214 -30.98 -24.87 -4.57
N ARG A 215 -30.72 -25.81 -5.47
CA ARG A 215 -31.65 -26.18 -6.54
C ARG A 215 -32.67 -27.16 -6.00
#